data_5775678c68de2783102bab6f1c2d6fed
#
_entry.id   5775678c68de2783102bab6f1c2d6fed
#
_cell.length_a   1.000
_cell.length_b   1.000
_cell.length_c   1.000
_cell.angle_alpha   90.00
_cell.angle_beta   90.00
_cell.angle_gamma   90.00
#
_symmetry.space_group_name_H-M   'P 1'
#
loop_
_entity.id
_entity.type
_entity.pdbx_description
1 polymer ?
#
loop_
_entity_poly.entity_id
_entity_poly.type
_entity_poly.pdbx_seq_one_letter_code
_entity_poly.pdbx_strand_id
1 'polypeptide(L)'
;MGLHSVGMVNYTIYYLCDFSVPLFFMVNGFLMFSREEISCRYAFRKIMNLIKIVVLWNLLIMIPVLVFRHKIMNPLTLCVNSLFQKGYLWHFWFFGALMLLYLFLPLLHKLLKSNPLLHGIFCLLLMCICVLISNFSMVKGYSLQMFVPQTLRLWTWMLFFLFGGLCLSLLPVISPKFPLWIHGSLALLFTILSNFVQKKAGLYLIHNRLADLFYDNITSMIWYALLFTFLLRLPIKQSVSGLITGLSSLTMGIFILHPILLAGINSFYVPENTGSAVLLWGMLTIISGLISMVLIRIPYVRDLVKL
;
A
#
# COMPACT_ATOMS: atom_id res chain seq x y z
N MET A 1 -4.74 7.73 -16.80
CA MET A 1 -4.67 8.07 -18.24
C MET A 1 -4.32 9.55 -18.31
N GLY A 2 -3.33 10.00 -19.03
CA GLY A 2 -2.95 11.39 -19.14
C GLY A 2 -1.50 11.74 -18.79
N LEU A 3 -0.69 10.81 -18.30
CA LEU A 3 0.72 11.04 -17.98
C LEU A 3 1.67 10.77 -19.17
N HIS A 4 1.16 10.64 -20.38
CA HIS A 4 1.95 10.24 -21.56
C HIS A 4 2.95 11.30 -22.07
N SER A 5 2.84 12.55 -21.61
CA SER A 5 3.73 13.65 -22.07
C SER A 5 4.79 14.06 -21.03
N VAL A 6 4.95 13.35 -19.95
CA VAL A 6 5.65 13.87 -18.78
C VAL A 6 7.06 13.31 -18.69
N GLY A 7 8.05 14.22 -18.58
CA GLY A 7 9.47 13.96 -18.65
C GLY A 7 10.06 13.08 -17.55
N MET A 8 11.39 12.89 -17.59
CA MET A 8 12.15 11.95 -16.74
C MET A 8 11.91 12.13 -15.22
N VAL A 9 11.64 13.33 -14.75
CA VAL A 9 11.37 13.67 -13.35
C VAL A 9 10.10 12.97 -12.84
N ASN A 10 9.06 12.86 -13.64
CA ASN A 10 7.80 12.23 -13.24
C ASN A 10 7.92 10.72 -13.08
N TYR A 11 8.73 10.06 -13.90
CA TYR A 11 8.99 8.63 -13.71
C TYR A 11 9.69 8.36 -12.39
N THR A 12 10.63 9.22 -12.02
CA THR A 12 11.34 9.09 -10.75
C THR A 12 10.39 9.30 -9.57
N ILE A 13 9.54 10.33 -9.60
CA ILE A 13 8.54 10.57 -8.55
C ILE A 13 7.54 9.43 -8.48
N TYR A 14 7.04 8.94 -9.62
CA TYR A 14 6.11 7.83 -9.69
C TYR A 14 6.65 6.60 -8.96
N TYR A 15 7.85 6.14 -9.32
CA TYR A 15 8.45 4.97 -8.69
C TYR A 15 8.96 5.24 -7.27
N LEU A 16 9.30 6.50 -6.92
CA LEU A 16 9.58 6.86 -5.54
C LEU A 16 8.37 6.69 -4.62
N CYS A 17 7.15 6.89 -5.12
CA CYS A 17 5.93 6.71 -4.34
C CYS A 17 5.48 5.25 -4.22
N ASP A 18 6.09 4.33 -4.98
CA ASP A 18 5.71 2.93 -5.07
C ASP A 18 5.88 2.16 -3.75
N PHE A 19 6.77 2.61 -2.86
CA PHE A 19 6.97 2.02 -1.53
C PHE A 19 5.74 2.10 -0.63
N SER A 20 4.80 2.99 -0.89
CA SER A 20 3.69 3.27 0.02
C SER A 20 2.83 2.05 0.32
N VAL A 21 2.48 1.29 -0.71
CA VAL A 21 1.64 0.08 -0.55
C VAL A 21 2.37 -1.05 0.21
N PRO A 22 3.61 -1.46 -0.17
CA PRO A 22 4.39 -2.40 0.62
C PRO A 22 4.55 -2.00 2.08
N LEU A 23 4.87 -0.72 2.35
CA LEU A 23 5.01 -0.25 3.72
C LEU A 23 3.69 -0.33 4.52
N PHE A 24 2.54 -0.09 3.88
CA PHE A 24 1.24 -0.29 4.54
C PHE A 24 1.05 -1.73 5.00
N PHE A 25 1.40 -2.72 4.17
CA PHE A 25 1.32 -4.13 4.58
C PHE A 25 2.33 -4.45 5.69
N MET A 26 3.57 -3.92 5.59
CA MET A 26 4.59 -4.10 6.64
C MET A 26 4.17 -3.49 7.97
N VAL A 27 3.64 -2.26 7.99
CA VAL A 27 3.10 -1.62 9.20
C VAL A 27 1.98 -2.45 9.81
N ASN A 28 1.04 -2.93 8.98
CA ASN A 28 -0.05 -3.80 9.47
C ASN A 28 0.50 -5.08 10.09
N GLY A 29 1.45 -5.74 9.44
CA GLY A 29 2.12 -6.92 9.97
C GLY A 29 2.84 -6.63 11.30
N PHE A 30 3.62 -5.56 11.36
CA PHE A 30 4.31 -5.12 12.57
C PHE A 30 3.33 -4.91 13.74
N LEU A 31 2.23 -4.18 13.52
CA LEU A 31 1.22 -3.92 14.54
C LEU A 31 0.43 -5.17 14.93
N MET A 32 0.17 -6.09 14.00
CA MET A 32 -0.52 -7.33 14.34
C MET A 32 0.37 -8.26 15.14
N PHE A 33 1.61 -8.48 14.72
CA PHE A 33 2.54 -9.36 15.45
C PHE A 33 3.05 -8.77 16.78
N SER A 34 2.94 -7.45 17.00
CA SER A 34 3.23 -6.84 18.30
C SER A 34 2.21 -7.22 19.39
N ARG A 35 1.01 -7.68 19.02
CA ARG A 35 -0.01 -8.12 19.99
C ARG A 35 0.39 -9.46 20.62
N GLU A 36 0.01 -9.67 21.88
CA GLU A 36 0.27 -10.94 22.56
C GLU A 36 -0.47 -12.09 21.91
N GLU A 37 -1.77 -11.90 21.67
CA GLU A 37 -2.62 -12.90 21.05
C GLU A 37 -3.56 -12.30 20.00
N ILE A 38 -3.88 -13.09 19.00
CA ILE A 38 -4.88 -12.76 17.99
C ILE A 38 -5.89 -13.89 17.87
N SER A 39 -7.10 -13.64 18.34
CA SER A 39 -8.22 -14.58 18.21
C SER A 39 -8.90 -14.50 16.83
N CYS A 40 -9.54 -15.61 16.43
CA CYS A 40 -10.39 -15.61 15.22
C CYS A 40 -11.50 -14.55 15.28
N ARG A 41 -12.05 -14.29 16.48
CA ARG A 41 -13.06 -13.24 16.69
C ARG A 41 -12.48 -11.85 16.41
N TYR A 42 -11.24 -11.59 16.80
CA TYR A 42 -10.56 -10.32 16.52
C TYR A 42 -10.34 -10.13 15.00
N ALA A 43 -9.79 -11.14 14.33
CA ALA A 43 -9.57 -11.12 12.89
C ALA A 43 -10.87 -10.90 12.11
N PHE A 44 -11.92 -11.64 12.48
CA PHE A 44 -13.26 -11.50 11.88
C PHE A 44 -13.83 -10.08 12.08
N ARG A 45 -13.68 -9.49 13.27
CA ARG A 45 -14.12 -8.12 13.55
C ARG A 45 -13.39 -7.11 12.63
N LYS A 46 -12.08 -7.30 12.41
CA LYS A 46 -11.32 -6.46 11.48
C LYS A 46 -11.81 -6.59 10.04
N ILE A 47 -12.07 -7.82 9.58
CA ILE A 47 -12.65 -8.07 8.25
C ILE A 47 -14.02 -7.39 8.12
N MET A 48 -14.90 -7.54 9.11
CA MET A 48 -16.23 -6.90 9.09
C MET A 48 -16.16 -5.38 9.05
N ASN A 49 -15.17 -4.76 9.73
CA ASN A 49 -14.96 -3.32 9.66
C ASN A 49 -14.52 -2.90 8.25
N LEU A 50 -13.63 -3.65 7.61
CA LEU A 50 -13.24 -3.38 6.21
C LEU A 50 -14.44 -3.53 5.25
N ILE A 51 -15.26 -4.57 5.42
CA ILE A 51 -16.48 -4.75 4.62
C ILE A 51 -17.42 -3.55 4.79
N LYS A 52 -17.62 -3.07 6.02
CA LYS A 52 -18.44 -1.87 6.28
C LYS A 52 -17.90 -0.65 5.52
N ILE A 53 -16.59 -0.41 5.58
CA ILE A 53 -15.95 0.68 4.84
C ILE A 53 -16.21 0.55 3.34
N VAL A 54 -15.96 -0.64 2.77
CA VAL A 54 -16.17 -0.90 1.34
C VAL A 54 -17.62 -0.66 0.94
N VAL A 55 -18.57 -1.20 1.69
CA VAL A 55 -20.01 -1.06 1.38
C VAL A 55 -20.44 0.40 1.47
N LEU A 56 -20.14 1.07 2.57
CA LEU A 56 -20.61 2.45 2.78
C LEU A 56 -20.00 3.43 1.79
N TRP A 57 -18.72 3.33 1.47
CA TRP A 57 -18.10 4.18 0.47
C TRP A 57 -18.62 3.91 -0.96
N ASN A 58 -18.89 2.65 -1.31
CA ASN A 58 -19.54 2.34 -2.59
C ASN A 58 -20.98 2.88 -2.67
N LEU A 59 -21.73 2.84 -1.57
CA LEU A 59 -23.06 3.48 -1.52
C LEU A 59 -22.97 5.02 -1.63
N LEU A 60 -22.00 5.64 -0.95
CA LEU A 60 -21.78 7.09 -1.02
C LEU A 60 -21.43 7.54 -2.45
N ILE A 61 -20.60 6.79 -3.18
CA ILE A 61 -20.21 7.14 -4.56
C ILE A 61 -21.38 6.97 -5.55
N MET A 62 -22.38 6.18 -5.24
CA MET A 62 -23.57 6.04 -6.09
C MET A 62 -24.36 7.36 -6.18
N ILE A 63 -24.36 8.18 -5.12
CA ILE A 63 -25.11 9.45 -5.09
C ILE A 63 -24.64 10.40 -6.20
N PRO A 64 -23.37 10.82 -6.27
CA PRO A 64 -22.92 11.69 -7.36
C PRO A 64 -23.01 11.00 -8.74
N VAL A 65 -22.84 9.70 -8.85
CA VAL A 65 -23.02 8.99 -10.12
C VAL A 65 -24.48 9.07 -10.60
N LEU A 66 -25.43 8.89 -9.69
CA LEU A 66 -26.86 9.02 -10.02
C LEU A 66 -27.21 10.47 -10.43
N VAL A 67 -26.73 11.45 -9.67
CA VAL A 67 -27.06 12.87 -9.91
C VAL A 67 -26.43 13.40 -11.22
N PHE A 68 -25.13 13.13 -11.43
CA PHE A 68 -24.39 13.72 -12.56
C PHE A 68 -24.37 12.85 -13.82
N ARG A 69 -24.55 11.54 -13.70
CA ARG A 69 -24.51 10.61 -14.84
C ARG A 69 -25.82 9.90 -15.13
N HIS A 70 -26.85 10.15 -14.33
CA HIS A 70 -28.19 9.53 -14.43
C HIS A 70 -28.14 8.00 -14.56
N LYS A 71 -27.15 7.36 -13.90
CA LYS A 71 -26.91 5.92 -13.99
C LYS A 71 -27.18 5.25 -12.67
N ILE A 72 -28.14 4.32 -12.66
CA ILE A 72 -28.38 3.41 -11.53
C ILE A 72 -27.39 2.27 -11.63
N MET A 73 -26.67 1.98 -10.53
CA MET A 73 -25.68 0.92 -10.45
C MET A 73 -26.08 -0.11 -9.40
N ASN A 74 -25.74 -1.37 -9.62
CA ASN A 74 -25.95 -2.41 -8.61
C ASN A 74 -24.89 -2.27 -7.50
N PRO A 75 -25.29 -2.06 -6.23
CA PRO A 75 -24.36 -1.87 -5.11
C PRO A 75 -23.39 -3.05 -4.90
N LEU A 76 -23.89 -4.29 -5.03
CA LEU A 76 -23.08 -5.49 -4.86
C LEU A 76 -21.98 -5.56 -5.94
N THR A 77 -22.34 -5.28 -7.19
CA THR A 77 -21.39 -5.24 -8.30
C THR A 77 -20.32 -4.17 -8.08
N LEU A 78 -20.70 -2.99 -7.55
CA LEU A 78 -19.73 -1.94 -7.22
C LEU A 78 -18.75 -2.39 -6.14
N CYS A 79 -19.25 -2.97 -5.05
CA CYS A 79 -18.42 -3.46 -3.96
C CYS A 79 -17.42 -4.53 -4.46
N VAL A 80 -17.89 -5.52 -5.21
CA VAL A 80 -17.02 -6.56 -5.78
C VAL A 80 -16.00 -5.95 -6.74
N ASN A 81 -16.45 -5.10 -7.66
CA ASN A 81 -15.56 -4.45 -8.62
C ASN A 81 -14.47 -3.62 -7.94
N SER A 82 -14.80 -2.87 -6.89
CA SER A 82 -13.81 -2.06 -6.15
C SER A 82 -12.72 -2.92 -5.51
N LEU A 83 -13.08 -4.09 -5.01
CA LEU A 83 -12.12 -5.05 -4.44
C LEU A 83 -11.22 -5.68 -5.51
N PHE A 84 -11.63 -5.71 -6.78
CA PHE A 84 -10.88 -6.30 -7.90
C PHE A 84 -10.34 -5.24 -8.89
N GLN A 85 -9.96 -4.06 -8.41
CA GLN A 85 -9.37 -2.96 -9.18
C GLN A 85 -10.27 -2.40 -10.30
N LYS A 86 -11.57 -2.47 -10.16
CA LYS A 86 -12.53 -1.97 -11.14
C LYS A 86 -13.44 -0.90 -10.55
N GLY A 87 -13.99 -0.04 -11.41
CA GLY A 87 -14.95 0.99 -11.01
C GLY A 87 -14.32 2.22 -10.36
N TYR A 88 -15.13 3.01 -9.66
CA TYR A 88 -14.75 4.32 -9.11
C TYR A 88 -13.79 4.21 -7.92
N LEU A 89 -13.94 3.18 -7.10
CA LEU A 89 -13.13 2.91 -5.92
C LEU A 89 -12.13 1.76 -6.17
N TRP A 90 -11.53 1.74 -7.35
CA TRP A 90 -10.59 0.69 -7.79
C TRP A 90 -9.43 0.45 -6.81
N HIS A 91 -9.03 1.45 -6.04
CA HIS A 91 -7.96 1.37 -5.04
C HIS A 91 -8.36 0.55 -3.80
N PHE A 92 -9.63 0.18 -3.64
CA PHE A 92 -10.11 -0.69 -2.56
C PHE A 92 -9.65 -2.16 -2.69
N TRP A 93 -8.95 -2.50 -3.79
CA TRP A 93 -8.26 -3.77 -3.88
C TRP A 93 -7.36 -4.04 -2.66
N PHE A 94 -6.76 -2.98 -2.09
CA PHE A 94 -5.95 -3.06 -0.88
C PHE A 94 -6.74 -3.62 0.31
N PHE A 95 -7.99 -3.20 0.51
CA PHE A 95 -8.86 -3.75 1.54
C PHE A 95 -9.18 -5.23 1.28
N GLY A 96 -9.40 -5.60 0.04
CA GLY A 96 -9.61 -6.99 -0.35
C GLY A 96 -8.41 -7.88 0.01
N ALA A 97 -7.21 -7.44 -0.35
CA ALA A 97 -5.97 -8.14 0.01
C ALA A 97 -5.78 -8.23 1.53
N LEU A 98 -6.06 -7.14 2.26
CA LEU A 98 -5.94 -7.10 3.71
C LEU A 98 -6.96 -8.03 4.41
N MET A 99 -8.20 -8.10 3.90
CA MET A 99 -9.20 -9.05 4.40
C MET A 99 -8.73 -10.50 4.24
N LEU A 100 -8.15 -10.84 3.08
CA LEU A 100 -7.59 -12.17 2.85
C LEU A 100 -6.43 -12.47 3.80
N LEU A 101 -5.54 -11.52 4.06
CA LEU A 101 -4.46 -11.70 5.05
C LEU A 101 -5.01 -11.90 6.46
N TYR A 102 -6.04 -11.15 6.85
CA TYR A 102 -6.66 -11.29 8.18
C TYR A 102 -7.37 -12.62 8.35
N LEU A 103 -7.83 -13.26 7.28
CA LEU A 103 -8.40 -14.61 7.35
C LEU A 103 -7.35 -15.63 7.84
N PHE A 104 -6.11 -15.51 7.38
CA PHE A 104 -5.01 -16.40 7.79
C PHE A 104 -4.30 -15.92 9.06
N LEU A 105 -4.52 -14.69 9.49
CA LEU A 105 -3.77 -14.05 10.57
C LEU A 105 -3.74 -14.83 11.90
N PRO A 106 -4.87 -15.38 12.44
CA PRO A 106 -4.81 -16.10 13.70
C PRO A 106 -3.88 -17.31 13.65
N LEU A 107 -3.91 -18.06 12.55
CA LEU A 107 -3.04 -19.21 12.34
C LEU A 107 -1.58 -18.79 12.20
N LEU A 108 -1.30 -17.81 11.34
CA LEU A 108 0.06 -17.31 11.11
C LEU A 108 0.65 -16.71 12.39
N HIS A 109 -0.12 -15.93 13.13
CA HIS A 109 0.32 -15.36 14.40
C HIS A 109 0.67 -16.45 15.42
N LYS A 110 -0.19 -17.47 15.58
CA LYS A 110 0.05 -18.60 16.50
C LYS A 110 1.31 -19.38 16.14
N LEU A 111 1.55 -19.61 14.84
CA LEU A 111 2.68 -20.43 14.37
C LEU A 111 4.01 -19.67 14.36
N LEU A 112 3.98 -18.37 14.04
CA LEU A 112 5.20 -17.65 13.69
C LEU A 112 5.69 -16.71 14.80
N LYS A 113 4.81 -16.20 15.66
CA LYS A 113 5.19 -15.21 16.68
C LYS A 113 6.21 -15.74 17.67
N SER A 114 6.06 -16.98 18.14
CA SER A 114 6.95 -17.62 19.11
C SER A 114 8.19 -18.26 18.48
N ASN A 115 8.23 -18.33 17.13
CA ASN A 115 9.31 -18.99 16.40
C ASN A 115 9.88 -18.06 15.30
N PRO A 116 10.82 -17.16 15.63
CA PRO A 116 11.42 -16.23 14.67
C PRO A 116 12.14 -16.93 13.50
N LEU A 117 12.71 -18.12 13.73
CA LEU A 117 13.36 -18.89 12.67
C LEU A 117 12.34 -19.37 11.63
N LEU A 118 11.24 -19.98 12.10
CA LEU A 118 10.15 -20.40 11.21
C LEU A 118 9.56 -19.21 10.47
N HIS A 119 9.37 -18.07 11.16
CA HIS A 119 8.90 -16.83 10.56
C HIS A 119 9.83 -16.35 9.43
N GLY A 120 11.15 -16.36 9.68
CA GLY A 120 12.16 -16.04 8.67
C GLY A 120 12.14 -16.99 7.48
N ILE A 121 11.98 -18.30 7.71
CA ILE A 121 11.86 -19.31 6.65
C ILE A 121 10.62 -19.03 5.77
N PHE A 122 9.47 -18.71 6.36
CA PHE A 122 8.27 -18.35 5.61
C PHE A 122 8.48 -17.10 4.76
N CYS A 123 9.09 -16.05 5.30
CA CYS A 123 9.45 -14.86 4.53
C CYS A 123 10.39 -15.19 3.37
N LEU A 124 11.40 -16.03 3.60
CA LEU A 124 12.34 -16.44 2.57
C LEU A 124 11.67 -17.25 1.46
N LEU A 125 10.80 -18.20 1.79
CA LEU A 125 10.02 -18.96 0.81
C LEU A 125 9.14 -18.06 -0.05
N LEU A 126 8.42 -17.11 0.56
CA LEU A 126 7.60 -16.15 -0.18
C LEU A 126 8.47 -15.24 -1.07
N MET A 127 9.63 -14.81 -0.57
CA MET A 127 10.59 -14.03 -1.37
C MET A 127 11.08 -14.84 -2.57
N CYS A 128 11.42 -16.13 -2.40
CA CYS A 128 11.78 -16.99 -3.52
C CYS A 128 10.65 -17.12 -4.55
N ILE A 129 9.40 -17.29 -4.10
CA ILE A 129 8.23 -17.32 -5.00
C ILE A 129 8.11 -16.01 -5.78
N CYS A 130 8.23 -14.86 -5.12
CA CYS A 130 8.20 -13.55 -5.76
C CYS A 130 9.29 -13.41 -6.83
N VAL A 131 10.53 -13.79 -6.50
CA VAL A 131 11.67 -13.75 -7.43
C VAL A 131 11.46 -14.68 -8.61
N LEU A 132 10.94 -15.88 -8.39
CA LEU A 132 10.63 -16.84 -9.46
C LEU A 132 9.56 -16.28 -10.40
N ILE A 133 8.47 -15.72 -9.87
CA ILE A 133 7.41 -15.11 -10.69
C ILE A 133 7.95 -13.92 -11.48
N SER A 134 8.73 -13.05 -10.85
CA SER A 134 9.33 -11.89 -11.49
C SER A 134 10.31 -12.27 -12.59
N ASN A 135 11.22 -13.21 -12.31
CA ASN A 135 12.19 -13.70 -13.30
C ASN A 135 11.51 -14.46 -14.45
N PHE A 136 10.50 -15.29 -14.16
CA PHE A 136 9.72 -15.96 -15.20
C PHE A 136 9.06 -14.95 -16.14
N SER A 137 8.50 -13.88 -15.58
CA SER A 137 7.92 -12.79 -16.38
C SER A 137 8.97 -12.13 -17.29
N MET A 138 10.18 -11.87 -16.78
CA MET A 138 11.28 -11.28 -17.55
C MET A 138 11.73 -12.20 -18.70
N VAL A 139 11.88 -13.51 -18.44
CA VAL A 139 12.30 -14.48 -19.45
C VAL A 139 11.25 -14.67 -20.55
N LYS A 140 9.98 -14.67 -20.19
CA LYS A 140 8.88 -14.85 -21.14
C LYS A 140 8.48 -13.57 -21.89
N GLY A 141 8.97 -12.40 -21.46
CA GLY A 141 8.65 -11.12 -22.08
C GLY A 141 7.21 -10.64 -21.85
N TYR A 142 6.52 -11.19 -20.86
CA TYR A 142 5.22 -10.70 -20.41
C TYR A 142 5.08 -10.78 -18.90
N SER A 143 4.35 -9.83 -18.30
CA SER A 143 4.14 -9.81 -16.85
C SER A 143 3.00 -10.74 -16.45
N LEU A 144 3.32 -11.80 -15.70
CA LEU A 144 2.33 -12.70 -15.11
C LEU A 144 1.39 -11.94 -14.15
N GLN A 145 1.92 -10.93 -13.47
CA GLN A 145 1.18 -10.09 -12.54
C GLN A 145 0.03 -9.33 -13.21
N MET A 146 0.08 -9.05 -14.52
CA MET A 146 -1.03 -8.38 -15.23
C MET A 146 -2.31 -9.23 -15.28
N PHE A 147 -2.18 -10.55 -15.21
CA PHE A 147 -3.33 -11.46 -15.29
C PHE A 147 -3.95 -11.74 -13.92
N VAL A 148 -3.26 -11.41 -12.83
CA VAL A 148 -3.74 -11.63 -11.47
C VAL A 148 -4.05 -10.28 -10.81
N PRO A 149 -5.31 -10.02 -10.42
CA PRO A 149 -5.67 -8.81 -9.69
C PRO A 149 -4.82 -8.62 -8.44
N GLN A 150 -4.48 -7.37 -8.09
CA GLN A 150 -3.66 -7.05 -6.92
C GLN A 150 -4.20 -7.71 -5.65
N THR A 151 -5.51 -7.75 -5.47
CA THR A 151 -6.18 -8.40 -4.33
C THR A 151 -5.74 -9.84 -4.12
N LEU A 152 -5.48 -10.57 -5.20
CA LEU A 152 -5.15 -12.00 -5.17
C LEU A 152 -3.64 -12.28 -5.20
N ARG A 153 -2.78 -11.27 -5.29
CA ARG A 153 -1.32 -11.43 -5.24
C ARG A 153 -0.83 -11.68 -3.81
N LEU A 154 -1.38 -12.68 -3.16
CA LEU A 154 -1.11 -12.95 -1.75
C LEU A 154 0.36 -13.30 -1.47
N TRP A 155 1.09 -13.86 -2.44
CA TRP A 155 2.52 -14.12 -2.29
C TRP A 155 3.31 -12.83 -2.00
N THR A 156 2.99 -11.72 -2.66
CA THR A 156 3.64 -10.43 -2.46
C THR A 156 3.18 -9.77 -1.15
N TRP A 157 1.84 -9.68 -0.95
CA TRP A 157 1.31 -8.96 0.22
C TRP A 157 1.55 -9.69 1.53
N MET A 158 1.50 -11.02 1.50
CA MET A 158 1.84 -11.85 2.66
C MET A 158 3.32 -11.73 3.01
N LEU A 159 4.22 -11.67 2.02
CA LEU A 159 5.64 -11.44 2.25
C LEU A 159 5.85 -10.13 3.03
N PHE A 160 5.31 -9.01 2.55
CA PHE A 160 5.49 -7.72 3.21
C PHE A 160 4.84 -7.68 4.59
N PHE A 161 3.66 -8.25 4.72
CA PHE A 161 2.95 -8.36 6.00
C PHE A 161 3.77 -9.17 7.02
N LEU A 162 4.24 -10.35 6.67
CA LEU A 162 5.05 -11.20 7.54
C LEU A 162 6.40 -10.58 7.82
N PHE A 163 7.06 -9.97 6.84
CA PHE A 163 8.32 -9.28 7.06
C PHE A 163 8.17 -8.14 8.08
N GLY A 164 7.08 -7.37 8.01
CA GLY A 164 6.76 -6.36 9.03
C GLY A 164 6.70 -6.95 10.43
N GLY A 165 6.03 -8.10 10.60
CA GLY A 165 5.99 -8.83 11.87
C GLY A 165 7.35 -9.37 12.31
N LEU A 166 8.16 -9.88 11.39
CA LEU A 166 9.50 -10.41 11.64
C LEU A 166 10.47 -9.32 12.15
N CYS A 167 10.26 -8.06 11.76
CA CYS A 167 11.08 -6.93 12.21
C CYS A 167 11.07 -6.77 13.75
N LEU A 168 10.03 -7.21 14.44
CA LEU A 168 10.00 -7.21 15.92
C LEU A 168 11.14 -8.03 16.54
N SER A 169 11.49 -9.15 15.90
CA SER A 169 12.58 -10.03 16.34
C SER A 169 13.94 -9.64 15.77
N LEU A 170 13.98 -9.11 14.56
CA LEU A 170 15.22 -8.76 13.85
C LEU A 170 15.83 -7.45 14.33
N LEU A 171 15.03 -6.42 14.58
CA LEU A 171 15.53 -5.09 14.92
C LEU A 171 16.39 -5.06 16.19
N PRO A 172 16.04 -5.74 17.30
CA PRO A 172 16.88 -5.78 18.49
C PRO A 172 18.27 -6.40 18.22
N VAL A 173 18.36 -7.32 17.26
CA VAL A 173 19.62 -8.02 16.92
C VAL A 173 20.48 -7.20 15.96
N ILE A 174 19.86 -6.57 14.97
CA ILE A 174 20.57 -5.85 13.90
C ILE A 174 20.94 -4.43 14.34
N SER A 175 20.06 -3.75 15.07
CA SER A 175 20.22 -2.35 15.43
C SER A 175 21.55 -2.01 16.14
N PRO A 176 22.03 -2.80 17.12
CA PRO A 176 23.31 -2.52 17.78
C PRO A 176 24.54 -2.71 16.88
N LYS A 177 24.43 -3.59 15.88
CA LYS A 177 25.56 -4.02 15.06
C LYS A 177 25.73 -3.21 13.76
N PHE A 178 24.68 -2.53 13.33
CA PHE A 178 24.64 -1.88 12.02
C PHE A 178 24.42 -0.36 12.15
N PRO A 179 25.42 0.48 11.84
CA PRO A 179 25.31 1.93 11.95
C PRO A 179 24.14 2.50 11.13
N LEU A 180 23.42 3.46 11.70
CA LEU A 180 22.22 4.06 11.07
C LEU A 180 22.54 4.75 9.74
N TRP A 181 23.70 5.40 9.63
CA TRP A 181 24.12 6.07 8.40
C TRP A 181 24.38 5.09 7.25
N ILE A 182 25.01 3.92 7.53
CA ILE A 182 25.20 2.86 6.51
C ILE A 182 23.83 2.35 6.06
N HIS A 183 22.92 2.13 7.00
CA HIS A 183 21.56 1.69 6.70
C HIS A 183 20.82 2.68 5.79
N GLY A 184 20.87 3.97 6.12
CA GLY A 184 20.28 5.03 5.30
C GLY A 184 20.90 5.12 3.90
N SER A 185 22.24 4.99 3.80
CA SER A 185 22.94 4.97 2.51
C SER A 185 22.53 3.78 1.63
N LEU A 186 22.39 2.59 2.22
CA LEU A 186 21.89 1.42 1.50
C LEU A 186 20.43 1.58 1.08
N ALA A 187 19.57 2.11 1.95
CA ALA A 187 18.19 2.41 1.59
C ALA A 187 18.12 3.38 0.40
N LEU A 188 18.93 4.43 0.39
CA LEU A 188 19.02 5.39 -0.72
C LEU A 188 19.56 4.73 -2.01
N LEU A 189 20.61 3.92 -1.90
CA LEU A 189 21.16 3.19 -3.06
C LEU A 189 20.10 2.29 -3.71
N PHE A 190 19.38 1.52 -2.89
CA PHE A 190 18.34 0.64 -3.40
C PHE A 190 17.10 1.40 -3.88
N THR A 191 16.83 2.61 -3.38
CA THR A 191 15.83 3.52 -3.95
C THR A 191 16.14 3.82 -5.41
N ILE A 192 17.37 4.21 -5.69
CA ILE A 192 17.83 4.53 -7.06
C ILE A 192 17.81 3.29 -7.95
N LEU A 193 18.35 2.17 -7.45
CA LEU A 193 18.43 0.91 -8.18
C LEU A 193 17.04 0.36 -8.52
N SER A 194 16.13 0.32 -7.54
CA SER A 194 14.76 -0.16 -7.75
C SER A 194 14.00 0.68 -8.76
N ASN A 195 14.11 2.02 -8.69
CA ASN A 195 13.51 2.93 -9.67
C ASN A 195 14.01 2.63 -11.09
N PHE A 196 15.30 2.43 -11.25
CA PHE A 196 15.90 2.11 -12.55
C PHE A 196 15.40 0.75 -13.07
N VAL A 197 15.42 -0.29 -12.24
CA VAL A 197 14.99 -1.65 -12.61
C VAL A 197 13.50 -1.67 -12.96
N GLN A 198 12.63 -1.08 -12.15
CA GLN A 198 11.19 -1.04 -12.42
C GLN A 198 10.86 -0.32 -13.74
N LYS A 199 11.52 0.82 -13.98
CA LYS A 199 11.35 1.57 -15.24
C LYS A 199 11.76 0.73 -16.45
N LYS A 200 12.89 0.03 -16.38
CA LYS A 200 13.38 -0.84 -17.46
C LYS A 200 12.47 -2.05 -17.66
N ALA A 201 12.06 -2.71 -16.59
CA ALA A 201 11.15 -3.85 -16.63
C ALA A 201 9.77 -3.47 -17.20
N GLY A 202 9.21 -2.35 -16.76
CA GLY A 202 7.94 -1.83 -17.31
C GLY A 202 8.03 -1.54 -18.80
N LEU A 203 9.10 -0.89 -19.24
CA LEU A 203 9.32 -0.62 -20.67
C LEU A 203 9.47 -1.90 -21.50
N TYR A 204 10.22 -2.89 -20.99
CA TYR A 204 10.49 -4.15 -21.67
C TYR A 204 9.25 -5.05 -21.74
N LEU A 205 8.53 -5.20 -20.61
CA LEU A 205 7.45 -6.19 -20.51
C LEU A 205 6.08 -5.67 -20.96
N ILE A 206 5.85 -4.37 -20.80
CA ILE A 206 4.51 -3.78 -20.95
C ILE A 206 4.51 -2.66 -21.99
N HIS A 207 5.70 -2.30 -22.49
CA HIS A 207 5.89 -1.15 -23.37
C HIS A 207 5.37 0.17 -22.78
N ASN A 208 5.26 0.23 -21.44
CA ASN A 208 4.85 1.39 -20.70
C ASN A 208 5.89 1.74 -19.62
N ARG A 209 6.26 3.01 -19.55
CA ARG A 209 7.24 3.51 -18.58
C ARG A 209 6.64 3.69 -17.18
N LEU A 210 5.32 3.68 -17.05
CA LEU A 210 4.58 3.83 -15.80
C LEU A 210 3.82 2.54 -15.51
N ALA A 211 4.48 1.61 -14.83
CA ALA A 211 3.88 0.33 -14.47
C ALA A 211 4.28 -0.06 -13.05
N ASP A 212 3.32 -0.08 -12.16
CA ASP A 212 3.43 -0.44 -10.74
C ASP A 212 3.21 -1.95 -10.50
N LEU A 213 3.72 -2.79 -11.40
CA LEU A 213 3.46 -4.23 -11.39
C LEU A 213 4.53 -5.03 -10.66
N PHE A 214 5.68 -4.42 -10.35
CA PHE A 214 6.89 -5.15 -9.96
C PHE A 214 7.30 -4.92 -8.50
N TYR A 215 6.32 -4.85 -7.59
CA TYR A 215 6.60 -4.83 -6.14
C TYR A 215 7.43 -6.01 -5.67
N ASP A 216 7.35 -7.14 -6.38
CA ASP A 216 7.94 -8.43 -6.04
C ASP A 216 9.25 -8.73 -6.77
N ASN A 217 9.87 -7.75 -7.45
CA ASN A 217 11.24 -7.91 -7.92
C ASN A 217 12.24 -7.76 -6.76
N ILE A 218 13.37 -8.43 -6.86
CA ILE A 218 14.38 -8.51 -5.79
C ILE A 218 14.88 -7.13 -5.32
N THR A 219 15.11 -6.20 -6.23
CA THR A 219 15.62 -4.86 -5.89
C THR A 219 14.58 -4.04 -5.13
N SER A 220 13.30 -4.13 -5.51
CA SER A 220 12.19 -3.46 -4.83
C SER A 220 11.95 -4.05 -3.45
N MET A 221 11.95 -5.39 -3.32
CA MET A 221 11.78 -6.04 -2.02
C MET A 221 12.88 -5.66 -1.03
N ILE A 222 14.16 -5.64 -1.47
CA ILE A 222 15.27 -5.20 -0.64
C ILE A 222 15.11 -3.71 -0.29
N TRP A 223 14.75 -2.87 -1.24
CA TRP A 223 14.50 -1.45 -1.00
C TRP A 223 13.45 -1.22 0.09
N TYR A 224 12.26 -1.84 -0.05
CA TYR A 224 11.19 -1.66 0.92
C TYR A 224 11.57 -2.19 2.31
N ALA A 225 12.29 -3.31 2.38
CA ALA A 225 12.80 -3.87 3.63
C ALA A 225 13.80 -2.92 4.31
N LEU A 226 14.76 -2.38 3.56
CA LEU A 226 15.72 -1.40 4.06
C LEU A 226 15.04 -0.10 4.49
N LEU A 227 14.13 0.42 3.69
CA LEU A 227 13.41 1.65 4.00
C LEU A 227 12.56 1.48 5.27
N PHE A 228 11.79 0.40 5.36
CA PHE A 228 10.94 0.12 6.52
C PHE A 228 11.75 -0.02 7.81
N THR A 229 12.81 -0.84 7.79
CA THR A 229 13.66 -1.06 8.96
C THR A 229 14.48 0.18 9.31
N PHE A 230 14.88 1.02 8.34
CA PHE A 230 15.50 2.32 8.57
C PHE A 230 14.55 3.27 9.30
N LEU A 231 13.31 3.41 8.81
CA LEU A 231 12.29 4.27 9.43
C LEU A 231 11.97 3.84 10.87
N LEU A 232 11.89 2.53 11.15
CA LEU A 232 11.67 2.02 12.51
C LEU A 232 12.82 2.33 13.48
N ARG A 233 14.02 2.60 12.98
CA ARG A 233 15.22 2.94 13.77
C ARG A 233 15.42 4.43 13.97
N LEU A 234 14.70 5.29 13.25
CA LEU A 234 14.85 6.74 13.38
C LEU A 234 14.46 7.21 14.78
N PRO A 235 15.32 7.97 15.46
CA PRO A 235 14.97 8.57 16.75
C PRO A 235 13.97 9.71 16.49
N ILE A 236 12.73 9.54 16.96
CA ILE A 236 11.70 10.58 16.85
C ILE A 236 11.72 11.42 18.13
N LYS A 237 11.96 12.72 17.98
CA LYS A 237 11.89 13.67 19.10
C LYS A 237 10.44 13.74 19.61
N GLN A 238 10.27 13.81 20.94
CA GLN A 238 8.97 13.86 21.58
C GLN A 238 8.11 15.04 21.10
N SER A 239 8.73 16.17 20.77
CA SER A 239 8.05 17.35 20.20
C SER A 239 7.39 17.10 18.84
N VAL A 240 7.89 16.14 18.06
CA VAL A 240 7.38 15.80 16.72
C VAL A 240 6.43 14.59 16.78
N SER A 241 6.53 13.77 17.82
CA SER A 241 5.74 12.55 17.99
C SER A 241 4.23 12.83 17.95
N GLY A 242 3.76 13.87 18.63
CA GLY A 242 2.34 14.26 18.63
C GLY A 242 1.82 14.63 17.23
N LEU A 243 2.62 15.37 16.45
CA LEU A 243 2.28 15.70 15.06
C LEU A 243 2.19 14.45 14.18
N ILE A 244 3.18 13.56 14.27
CA ILE A 244 3.20 12.31 13.50
C ILE A 244 1.98 11.44 13.86
N THR A 245 1.66 11.31 15.14
CA THR A 245 0.48 10.56 15.60
C THR A 245 -0.80 11.18 15.09
N GLY A 246 -0.92 12.51 15.09
CA GLY A 246 -2.05 13.22 14.51
C GLY A 246 -2.20 12.95 13.02
N LEU A 247 -1.11 13.08 12.26
CA LEU A 247 -1.11 12.80 10.81
C LEU A 247 -1.40 11.34 10.50
N SER A 248 -0.86 10.39 11.28
CA SER A 248 -1.10 8.96 11.06
C SER A 248 -2.58 8.59 11.21
N SER A 249 -3.32 9.28 12.08
CA SER A 249 -4.75 9.07 12.25
C SER A 249 -5.57 9.46 11.02
N LEU A 250 -5.04 10.34 10.14
CA LEU A 250 -5.69 10.81 8.92
C LEU A 250 -5.38 9.94 7.70
N THR A 251 -4.37 9.08 7.77
CA THR A 251 -3.81 8.35 6.63
C THR A 251 -4.88 7.52 5.90
N MET A 252 -5.77 6.87 6.64
CA MET A 252 -6.84 6.05 6.06
C MET A 252 -7.85 6.91 5.29
N GLY A 253 -8.25 8.02 5.85
CA GLY A 253 -9.17 8.95 5.18
C GLY A 253 -8.53 9.57 3.94
N ILE A 254 -7.24 9.94 4.00
CA ILE A 254 -6.48 10.43 2.84
C ILE A 254 -6.44 9.33 1.76
N PHE A 255 -6.13 8.08 2.12
CA PHE A 255 -6.10 6.96 1.18
C PHE A 255 -7.44 6.76 0.46
N ILE A 256 -8.56 6.92 1.15
CA ILE A 256 -9.89 6.75 0.56
C ILE A 256 -10.26 7.94 -0.33
N LEU A 257 -10.01 9.16 0.15
CA LEU A 257 -10.54 10.39 -0.46
C LEU A 257 -9.72 10.89 -1.64
N HIS A 258 -8.37 10.78 -1.60
CA HIS A 258 -7.54 11.39 -2.64
C HIS A 258 -7.82 10.89 -4.06
N PRO A 259 -8.11 9.58 -4.33
CA PRO A 259 -8.42 9.14 -5.69
C PRO A 259 -9.81 9.60 -6.14
N ILE A 260 -10.76 9.74 -5.20
CA ILE A 260 -12.10 10.25 -5.48
C ILE A 260 -12.02 11.72 -5.90
N LEU A 261 -11.29 12.54 -5.14
CA LEU A 261 -11.07 13.94 -5.45
C LEU A 261 -10.29 14.11 -6.76
N LEU A 262 -9.26 13.30 -6.97
CA LEU A 262 -8.50 13.29 -8.23
C LEU A 262 -9.39 12.96 -9.43
N ALA A 263 -10.27 11.96 -9.32
CA ALA A 263 -11.22 11.61 -10.38
C ALA A 263 -12.19 12.76 -10.69
N GLY A 264 -12.65 13.49 -9.66
CA GLY A 264 -13.45 14.68 -9.82
C GLY A 264 -12.70 15.80 -10.52
N ILE A 265 -11.48 16.11 -10.11
CA ILE A 265 -10.66 17.18 -10.70
C ILE A 265 -10.26 16.84 -12.14
N ASN A 266 -9.90 15.60 -12.43
CA ASN A 266 -9.50 15.17 -13.78
C ASN A 266 -10.64 15.30 -14.81
N SER A 267 -11.88 15.53 -14.41
CA SER A 267 -12.96 15.78 -15.34
C SER A 267 -12.91 17.19 -15.98
N PHE A 268 -12.18 18.13 -15.37
CA PHE A 268 -12.07 19.52 -15.83
C PHE A 268 -10.65 20.08 -15.85
N TYR A 269 -9.68 19.40 -15.20
CA TYR A 269 -8.28 19.82 -15.17
C TYR A 269 -7.34 18.63 -15.21
N VAL A 270 -6.41 18.63 -16.15
CA VAL A 270 -5.31 17.64 -16.25
C VAL A 270 -3.99 18.43 -16.19
N PRO A 271 -3.06 18.08 -15.27
CA PRO A 271 -1.80 18.81 -15.16
C PRO A 271 -0.95 18.65 -16.43
N GLU A 272 -0.46 19.77 -16.96
CA GLU A 272 0.32 19.83 -18.20
C GLU A 272 1.81 19.53 -17.99
N ASN A 273 2.32 19.75 -16.78
CA ASN A 273 3.74 19.59 -16.45
C ASN A 273 3.94 19.02 -15.04
N THR A 274 5.19 18.67 -14.72
CA THR A 274 5.58 18.08 -13.42
C THR A 274 5.24 19.00 -12.25
N GLY A 275 5.47 20.30 -12.38
CA GLY A 275 5.19 21.27 -11.32
C GLY A 275 3.72 21.32 -10.95
N SER A 276 2.85 21.42 -11.96
CA SER A 276 1.40 21.38 -11.75
C SER A 276 0.89 20.04 -11.20
N ALA A 277 1.51 18.92 -11.60
CA ALA A 277 1.18 17.61 -11.05
C ALA A 277 1.56 17.49 -9.56
N VAL A 278 2.74 17.98 -9.17
CA VAL A 278 3.19 17.98 -7.75
C VAL A 278 2.33 18.91 -6.91
N LEU A 279 1.97 20.10 -7.42
CA LEU A 279 1.07 21.01 -6.74
C LEU A 279 -0.32 20.39 -6.55
N LEU A 280 -0.87 19.77 -7.59
CA LEU A 280 -2.15 19.07 -7.51
C LEU A 280 -2.10 17.93 -6.48
N TRP A 281 -1.04 17.15 -6.46
CA TRP A 281 -0.84 16.07 -5.46
C TRP A 281 -0.80 16.64 -4.04
N GLY A 282 -0.04 17.73 -3.83
CA GLY A 282 0.03 18.40 -2.52
C GLY A 282 -1.33 18.93 -2.08
N MET A 283 -2.06 19.61 -2.98
CA MET A 283 -3.41 20.11 -2.70
C MET A 283 -4.37 18.97 -2.36
N LEU A 284 -4.37 17.89 -3.14
CA LEU A 284 -5.21 16.72 -2.88
C LEU A 284 -4.92 16.09 -1.52
N THR A 285 -3.65 15.97 -1.15
CA THR A 285 -3.24 15.45 0.16
C THR A 285 -3.75 16.32 1.30
N ILE A 286 -3.59 17.65 1.18
CA ILE A 286 -4.06 18.60 2.18
C ILE A 286 -5.58 18.58 2.30
N ILE A 287 -6.30 18.67 1.17
CA ILE A 287 -7.77 18.68 1.16
C ILE A 287 -8.33 17.36 1.71
N SER A 288 -7.78 16.22 1.28
CA SER A 288 -8.16 14.90 1.81
C SER A 288 -7.90 14.81 3.32
N GLY A 289 -6.77 15.36 3.78
CA GLY A 289 -6.43 15.43 5.20
C GLY A 289 -7.41 16.29 6.01
N LEU A 290 -7.76 17.46 5.52
CA LEU A 290 -8.74 18.36 6.15
C LEU A 290 -10.13 17.72 6.22
N ILE A 291 -10.59 17.12 5.12
CA ILE A 291 -11.86 16.39 5.11
C ILE A 291 -11.81 15.23 6.11
N SER A 292 -10.72 14.45 6.13
CA SER A 292 -10.55 13.35 7.09
C SER A 292 -10.57 13.83 8.54
N MET A 293 -9.96 14.98 8.82
CA MET A 293 -9.96 15.61 10.15
C MET A 293 -11.37 15.98 10.61
N VAL A 294 -12.22 16.46 9.69
CA VAL A 294 -13.63 16.73 9.98
C VAL A 294 -14.40 15.42 10.20
N LEU A 295 -14.24 14.45 9.31
CA LEU A 295 -14.97 13.17 9.37
C LEU A 295 -14.65 12.38 10.65
N ILE A 296 -13.41 12.41 11.14
CA ILE A 296 -13.01 11.75 12.39
C ILE A 296 -13.74 12.34 13.62
N ARG A 297 -14.12 13.63 13.57
CA ARG A 297 -14.83 14.28 14.69
C ARG A 297 -16.31 13.92 14.76
N ILE A 298 -16.88 13.37 13.70
CA ILE A 298 -18.28 12.96 13.63
C ILE A 298 -18.40 11.52 14.15
N PRO A 299 -19.08 11.25 15.28
CA PRO A 299 -19.04 9.94 15.96
C PRO A 299 -19.43 8.75 15.08
N TYR A 300 -20.44 8.90 14.24
CA TYR A 300 -20.96 7.82 13.37
C TYR A 300 -20.16 7.65 12.06
N VAL A 301 -19.38 8.65 11.68
CA VAL A 301 -18.64 8.68 10.39
C VAL A 301 -17.16 8.35 10.58
N ARG A 302 -16.62 8.61 11.78
CA ARG A 302 -15.19 8.38 12.06
C ARG A 302 -14.72 6.95 11.71
N ASP A 303 -15.60 5.94 11.91
CA ASP A 303 -15.29 4.55 11.63
C ASP A 303 -15.21 4.22 10.14
N LEU A 304 -15.59 5.16 9.26
CA LEU A 304 -15.43 5.08 7.80
C LEU A 304 -14.05 5.51 7.30
N VAL A 305 -13.31 6.24 8.15
CA VAL A 305 -12.00 6.81 7.82
C VAL A 305 -10.92 6.40 8.83
N LYS A 306 -11.24 5.50 9.75
CA LYS A 306 -10.32 4.97 10.77
C LYS A 306 -10.43 3.44 10.85
N LEU A 307 -9.29 2.74 10.81
CA LEU A 307 -9.16 1.27 10.97
C LEU A 307 -8.94 0.87 12.42
#